data_4f91ad7c89f80cae144c585d9087f4a9
#
_entry.id   4f91ad7c89f80cae144c585d9087f4a9
#
_cell.length_a   1.000
_cell.length_b   1.000
_cell.length_c   1.000
_cell.angle_alpha   90.00
_cell.angle_beta   90.00
_cell.angle_gamma   90.00
#
_symmetry.space_group_name_H-M   'P 1'
#
loop_
_entity.id
_entity.type
_entity.pdbx_description
1 polymer ?
#
loop_
_entity_poly.entity_id
_entity_poly.type
_entity_poly.pdbx_seq_one_letter_code
_entity_poly.pdbx_strand_id
1 'polypeptide(L)'
;MYKRQASGKAPVSLTNGQQQALAQIERARLDAHGDVVLVDGVTGSGKTEVYLSAIERVLAAGRSACVLVPEISLTAQTVGRFRSRFGETVAVFHSRLSAGERLDQWDMVASGAARVVVGARSALFCPLSDLGLIIIDEEHETSYKQGSSPRYYAREVAAEMARRYRCPLVLGSATPSAEALDRCRRGTYNGVTWTRVEMPE
;
A
#
# COMPACT_ATOMS: atom_id res chain seq x y z
N MET A 1 35.10 9.65 5.56
CA MET A 1 34.99 8.21 5.26
C MET A 1 34.14 7.58 6.36
N TYR A 2 32.79 7.65 6.22
CA TYR A 2 31.84 7.08 7.18
C TYR A 2 31.41 5.70 6.70
N LYS A 3 31.78 4.66 7.45
CA LYS A 3 31.34 3.28 7.22
C LYS A 3 29.82 3.21 7.46
N ARG A 4 29.03 2.90 6.41
CA ARG A 4 27.65 2.44 6.54
C ARG A 4 27.65 1.15 7.36
N GLN A 5 27.17 1.22 8.60
CA GLN A 5 26.75 0.02 9.31
C GLN A 5 25.43 -0.45 8.70
N ALA A 6 25.50 -1.49 7.88
CA ALA A 6 24.33 -2.27 7.51
C ALA A 6 23.81 -2.94 8.79
N SER A 7 22.69 -2.46 9.31
CA SER A 7 21.96 -3.16 10.37
C SER A 7 21.33 -4.41 9.75
N GLY A 8 22.07 -5.50 9.77
CA GLY A 8 21.59 -6.81 9.36
C GLY A 8 20.52 -7.31 10.34
N LYS A 9 19.26 -6.91 10.14
CA LYS A 9 18.14 -7.69 10.67
C LYS A 9 18.10 -8.99 9.87
N ALA A 10 18.13 -10.13 10.59
CA ALA A 10 17.90 -11.44 9.98
C ALA A 10 16.62 -11.40 9.12
N PRO A 11 16.59 -12.08 7.97
CA PRO A 11 15.40 -12.11 7.14
C PRO A 11 14.22 -12.63 7.97
N VAL A 12 13.14 -11.87 8.02
CA VAL A 12 11.92 -12.26 8.71
C VAL A 12 11.38 -13.48 7.99
N SER A 13 11.29 -14.62 8.70
CA SER A 13 10.70 -15.83 8.14
C SER A 13 9.18 -15.61 8.05
N LEU A 14 8.69 -15.51 6.82
CA LEU A 14 7.26 -15.36 6.55
C LEU A 14 6.52 -16.68 6.83
N THR A 15 5.33 -16.60 7.42
CA THR A 15 4.42 -17.75 7.55
C THR A 15 3.91 -18.22 6.18
N ASN A 16 3.33 -19.40 6.11
CA ASN A 16 2.77 -19.93 4.85
C ASN A 16 1.70 -18.98 4.26
N GLY A 17 0.80 -18.44 5.09
CA GLY A 17 -0.21 -17.49 4.65
C GLY A 17 0.38 -16.19 4.11
N GLN A 18 1.41 -15.66 4.77
CA GLN A 18 2.13 -14.48 4.30
C GLN A 18 2.86 -14.75 2.97
N GLN A 19 3.47 -15.92 2.81
CA GLN A 19 4.12 -16.31 1.56
C GLN A 19 3.12 -16.44 0.41
N GLN A 20 1.95 -17.01 0.65
CA GLN A 20 0.87 -17.13 -0.34
C GLN A 20 0.36 -15.75 -0.77
N ALA A 21 0.10 -14.85 0.20
CA ALA A 21 -0.32 -13.49 -0.09
C ALA A 21 0.73 -12.73 -0.92
N LEU A 22 2.00 -12.83 -0.52
CA LEU A 22 3.11 -12.19 -1.24
C LEU A 22 3.29 -12.78 -2.65
N ALA A 23 3.13 -14.09 -2.83
CA ALA A 23 3.22 -14.73 -4.14
C ALA A 23 2.10 -14.24 -5.08
N GLN A 24 0.86 -14.09 -4.56
CA GLN A 24 -0.25 -13.58 -5.35
C GLN A 24 -0.08 -12.11 -5.74
N ILE A 25 0.43 -11.27 -4.83
CA ILE A 25 0.76 -9.87 -5.12
C ILE A 25 1.86 -9.80 -6.20
N GLU A 26 2.87 -10.64 -6.10
CA GLU A 26 3.97 -10.69 -7.07
C GLU A 26 3.48 -11.14 -8.45
N ARG A 27 2.58 -12.12 -8.50
CA ARG A 27 1.95 -12.53 -9.76
C ARG A 27 1.19 -11.37 -10.40
N ALA A 28 0.33 -10.68 -9.63
CA ALA A 28 -0.41 -9.52 -10.12
C ALA A 28 0.54 -8.39 -10.61
N ARG A 29 1.70 -8.23 -9.96
CA ARG A 29 2.73 -7.27 -10.37
C ARG A 29 3.37 -7.64 -11.70
N LEU A 30 3.65 -8.92 -11.92
CA LEU A 30 4.27 -9.42 -13.15
C LEU A 30 3.29 -9.45 -14.32
N ASP A 31 2.02 -9.79 -14.06
CA ASP A 31 0.95 -9.77 -15.06
C ASP A 31 0.66 -8.35 -15.56
N ALA A 32 0.93 -7.33 -14.75
CA ALA A 32 0.88 -5.90 -15.11
C ALA A 32 -0.46 -5.43 -15.73
N HIS A 33 -1.59 -5.97 -15.22
CA HIS A 33 -2.94 -5.62 -15.68
C HIS A 33 -3.69 -4.67 -14.75
N GLY A 34 -3.13 -4.38 -13.56
CA GLY A 34 -3.80 -3.59 -12.52
C GLY A 34 -4.72 -4.44 -11.65
N ASP A 35 -4.40 -5.71 -11.50
CA ASP A 35 -5.18 -6.69 -10.75
C ASP A 35 -5.25 -6.35 -9.26
N VAL A 36 -6.34 -6.76 -8.62
CA VAL A 36 -6.61 -6.47 -7.22
C VAL A 36 -6.45 -7.74 -6.38
N VAL A 37 -5.66 -7.63 -5.31
CA VAL A 37 -5.44 -8.70 -4.34
C VAL A 37 -6.01 -8.29 -2.99
N LEU A 38 -7.07 -8.96 -2.56
CA LEU A 38 -7.64 -8.81 -1.22
C LEU A 38 -6.93 -9.74 -0.25
N VAL A 39 -6.17 -9.16 0.68
CA VAL A 39 -5.50 -9.87 1.77
C VAL A 39 -6.45 -9.85 2.97
N ASP A 40 -7.14 -10.97 3.16
CA ASP A 40 -8.12 -11.16 4.23
C ASP A 40 -7.44 -11.88 5.40
N GLY A 41 -7.15 -11.15 6.46
CA GLY A 41 -6.45 -11.68 7.60
C GLY A 41 -6.80 -10.92 8.87
N VAL A 42 -6.96 -11.66 9.96
CA VAL A 42 -7.28 -11.10 11.28
C VAL A 42 -6.26 -10.06 11.72
N THR A 43 -6.64 -9.24 12.69
CA THR A 43 -5.70 -8.31 13.34
C THR A 43 -4.55 -9.11 13.97
N GLY A 44 -3.31 -8.73 13.64
CA GLY A 44 -2.13 -9.46 14.13
C GLY A 44 -1.63 -10.57 13.19
N SER A 45 -2.36 -10.97 12.14
CA SER A 45 -1.90 -11.99 11.17
C SER A 45 -0.63 -11.61 10.39
N GLY A 46 -0.11 -10.41 10.60
CA GLY A 46 1.12 -9.96 9.96
C GLY A 46 0.94 -9.38 8.55
N LYS A 47 -0.26 -8.88 8.19
CA LYS A 47 -0.49 -8.18 6.91
C LYS A 47 0.58 -7.13 6.61
N THR A 48 0.98 -6.36 7.64
CA THR A 48 2.02 -5.32 7.48
C THR A 48 3.34 -5.89 6.95
N GLU A 49 3.75 -7.09 7.37
CA GLU A 49 4.99 -7.70 6.87
C GLU A 49 4.86 -8.10 5.40
N VAL A 50 3.68 -8.55 4.97
CA VAL A 50 3.39 -8.80 3.55
C VAL A 50 3.53 -7.50 2.75
N TYR A 51 2.98 -6.39 3.27
CA TYR A 51 3.09 -5.07 2.61
C TYR A 51 4.55 -4.63 2.49
N LEU A 52 5.32 -4.70 3.58
CA LEU A 52 6.73 -4.33 3.59
C LEU A 52 7.53 -5.17 2.58
N SER A 53 7.31 -6.48 2.55
CA SER A 53 7.97 -7.39 1.61
C SER A 53 7.57 -7.12 0.15
N ALA A 54 6.31 -6.78 -0.12
CA ALA A 54 5.86 -6.39 -1.46
C ALA A 54 6.49 -5.08 -1.92
N ILE A 55 6.57 -4.08 -1.03
CA ILE A 55 7.22 -2.79 -1.30
C ILE A 55 8.70 -2.98 -1.62
N GLU A 56 9.42 -3.84 -0.88
CA GLU A 56 10.83 -4.13 -1.17
C GLU A 56 11.03 -4.60 -2.62
N ARG A 57 10.19 -5.52 -3.09
CA ARG A 57 10.27 -6.03 -4.47
C ARG A 57 10.00 -4.94 -5.51
N VAL A 58 9.04 -4.06 -5.23
CA VAL A 58 8.72 -2.93 -6.10
C VAL A 58 9.87 -1.92 -6.15
N LEU A 59 10.46 -1.58 -4.99
CA LEU A 59 11.63 -0.70 -4.93
C LEU A 59 12.85 -1.30 -5.62
N ALA A 60 13.07 -2.62 -5.48
CA ALA A 60 14.14 -3.34 -6.17
C ALA A 60 13.95 -3.33 -7.69
N ALA A 61 12.70 -3.31 -8.17
CA ALA A 61 12.37 -3.14 -9.58
C ALA A 61 12.45 -1.68 -10.07
N GLY A 62 12.93 -0.75 -9.23
CA GLY A 62 13.07 0.67 -9.58
C GLY A 62 11.79 1.49 -9.48
N ARG A 63 10.66 0.89 -9.10
CA ARG A 63 9.35 1.53 -9.05
C ARG A 63 9.02 2.06 -7.64
N SER A 64 7.91 2.75 -7.50
CA SER A 64 7.47 3.38 -6.24
C SER A 64 6.18 2.75 -5.69
N ALA A 65 5.86 3.00 -4.43
CA ALA A 65 4.70 2.45 -3.75
C ALA A 65 3.90 3.52 -2.99
N CYS A 66 2.57 3.40 -3.02
CA CYS A 66 1.65 4.20 -2.24
C CYS A 66 0.90 3.32 -1.24
N VAL A 67 0.93 3.68 0.04
CA VAL A 67 0.26 2.97 1.12
C VAL A 67 -0.75 3.90 1.77
N LEU A 68 -2.01 3.54 1.70
CA LEU A 68 -3.08 4.23 2.41
C LEU A 68 -3.40 3.48 3.70
N VAL A 69 -3.46 4.22 4.80
CA VAL A 69 -3.92 3.74 6.10
C VAL A 69 -4.99 4.68 6.62
N PRO A 70 -5.97 4.20 7.41
CA PRO A 70 -6.92 5.08 8.08
C PRO A 70 -6.18 6.12 8.92
N GLU A 71 -6.67 7.35 8.94
CA GLU A 71 -5.97 8.43 9.66
C GLU A 71 -5.78 8.13 11.15
N ILE A 72 -6.75 7.44 11.77
CA ILE A 72 -6.66 6.97 13.16
C ILE A 72 -5.56 5.93 13.37
N SER A 73 -5.22 5.17 12.33
CA SER A 73 -4.17 4.13 12.34
C SER A 73 -2.79 4.67 11.92
N LEU A 74 -2.71 5.92 11.47
CA LEU A 74 -1.47 6.57 11.06
C LEU A 74 -0.70 7.10 12.28
N THR A 75 -0.29 6.18 13.15
CA THR A 75 0.45 6.45 14.37
C THR A 75 1.95 6.53 14.13
N ALA A 76 2.69 7.09 15.07
CA ALA A 76 4.17 7.07 15.04
C ALA A 76 4.72 5.64 14.95
N GLN A 77 4.06 4.65 15.56
CA GLN A 77 4.44 3.25 15.47
C GLN A 77 4.25 2.69 14.06
N THR A 78 3.12 2.99 13.42
CA THR A 78 2.84 2.56 12.04
C THR A 78 3.87 3.17 11.08
N VAL A 79 4.07 4.49 11.13
CA VAL A 79 5.08 5.19 10.32
C VAL A 79 6.48 4.65 10.60
N GLY A 80 6.79 4.41 11.89
CA GLY A 80 8.07 3.86 12.32
C GLY A 80 8.42 2.51 11.70
N ARG A 81 7.43 1.64 11.46
CA ARG A 81 7.63 0.34 10.78
C ARG A 81 8.12 0.54 9.33
N PHE A 82 7.51 1.47 8.59
CA PHE A 82 7.95 1.77 7.22
C PHE A 82 9.32 2.44 7.21
N ARG A 83 9.56 3.44 8.08
CA ARG A 83 10.85 4.12 8.16
C ARG A 83 11.98 3.21 8.62
N SER A 84 11.73 2.28 9.53
CA SER A 84 12.75 1.31 9.95
C SER A 84 13.18 0.37 8.84
N ARG A 85 12.30 0.12 7.86
CA ARG A 85 12.57 -0.77 6.72
C ARG A 85 13.16 -0.02 5.52
N PHE A 86 12.65 1.18 5.23
CA PHE A 86 12.96 1.93 4.01
C PHE A 86 13.71 3.25 4.24
N GLY A 87 13.93 3.65 5.50
CA GLY A 87 14.71 4.85 5.84
C GLY A 87 14.09 6.14 5.31
N GLU A 88 14.94 6.98 4.77
CA GLU A 88 14.59 8.32 4.27
C GLU A 88 13.80 8.31 2.95
N THR A 89 13.60 7.15 2.32
CA THR A 89 12.79 7.04 1.10
C THR A 89 11.29 7.05 1.37
N VAL A 90 10.86 7.23 2.63
CA VAL A 90 9.46 7.25 3.07
C VAL A 90 8.99 8.68 3.30
N ALA A 91 8.03 9.13 2.49
CA ALA A 91 7.26 10.34 2.75
C ALA A 91 5.94 10.01 3.45
N VAL A 92 5.51 10.88 4.37
CA VAL A 92 4.30 10.66 5.19
C VAL A 92 3.33 11.82 5.02
N PHE A 93 2.05 11.51 4.74
CA PHE A 93 1.01 12.50 4.53
C PHE A 93 -0.17 12.28 5.48
N HIS A 94 -0.46 13.26 6.33
CA HIS A 94 -1.62 13.28 7.23
C HIS A 94 -2.16 14.70 7.43
N SER A 95 -3.36 14.82 8.00
CA SER A 95 -4.05 16.10 8.18
C SER A 95 -3.32 17.08 9.11
N ARG A 96 -2.51 16.57 10.04
CA ARG A 96 -1.78 17.38 11.05
C ARG A 96 -0.48 17.99 10.55
N LEU A 97 -0.06 17.70 9.32
CA LEU A 97 1.10 18.39 8.72
C LEU A 97 0.76 19.85 8.48
N SER A 98 1.67 20.74 8.90
CA SER A 98 1.66 22.15 8.48
C SER A 98 1.83 22.26 6.96
N ALA A 99 1.53 23.43 6.41
CA ALA A 99 1.70 23.68 4.97
C ALA A 99 3.16 23.48 4.52
N GLY A 100 4.12 23.93 5.34
CA GLY A 100 5.56 23.76 5.06
C GLY A 100 5.97 22.29 5.07
N GLU A 101 5.65 21.55 6.14
CA GLU A 101 5.96 20.12 6.22
C GLU A 101 5.32 19.32 5.06
N ARG A 102 4.10 19.69 4.66
CA ARG A 102 3.44 19.05 3.52
C ARG A 102 4.17 19.34 2.22
N LEU A 103 4.65 20.56 2.03
CA LEU A 103 5.44 20.93 0.85
C LEU A 103 6.76 20.16 0.83
N ASP A 104 7.47 20.07 1.95
CA ASP A 104 8.72 19.29 2.06
C ASP A 104 8.51 17.83 1.67
N GLN A 105 7.44 17.19 2.19
CA GLN A 105 7.10 15.82 1.82
C GLN A 105 6.75 15.68 0.33
N TRP A 106 6.03 16.67 -0.20
CA TRP A 106 5.66 16.71 -1.62
C TRP A 106 6.90 16.81 -2.53
N ASP A 107 7.84 17.68 -2.19
CA ASP A 107 9.08 17.87 -2.94
C ASP A 107 9.97 16.62 -2.90
N MET A 108 10.02 15.94 -1.77
CA MET A 108 10.72 14.64 -1.66
C MET A 108 10.12 13.59 -2.62
N VAL A 109 8.81 13.55 -2.76
CA VAL A 109 8.14 12.62 -3.69
C VAL A 109 8.35 13.06 -5.12
N ALA A 110 8.13 14.34 -5.44
CA ALA A 110 8.25 14.88 -6.80
C ALA A 110 9.69 14.78 -7.36
N SER A 111 10.70 14.93 -6.51
CA SER A 111 12.11 14.75 -6.89
C SER A 111 12.55 13.28 -6.98
N GLY A 112 11.72 12.34 -6.54
CA GLY A 112 12.07 10.91 -6.48
C GLY A 112 12.97 10.53 -5.29
N ALA A 113 13.26 11.46 -4.37
CA ALA A 113 13.97 11.17 -3.14
C ALA A 113 13.16 10.23 -2.23
N ALA A 114 11.84 10.42 -2.16
CA ALA A 114 10.93 9.47 -1.54
C ALA A 114 10.23 8.64 -2.63
N ARG A 115 10.29 7.33 -2.49
CA ARG A 115 9.64 6.36 -3.38
C ARG A 115 8.57 5.52 -2.69
N VAL A 116 8.39 5.70 -1.41
CA VAL A 116 7.30 5.11 -0.62
C VAL A 116 6.52 6.24 0.01
N VAL A 117 5.24 6.33 -0.29
CA VAL A 117 4.33 7.27 0.35
C VAL A 117 3.42 6.49 1.30
N VAL A 118 3.34 6.94 2.54
CA VAL A 118 2.42 6.40 3.54
C VAL A 118 1.52 7.53 4.02
N GLY A 119 0.22 7.33 3.98
CA GLY A 119 -0.66 8.41 4.41
C GLY A 119 -2.14 8.06 4.43
N ALA A 120 -2.94 9.05 4.81
CA ALA A 120 -4.39 8.96 4.71
C ALA A 120 -4.85 9.04 3.23
N ARG A 121 -6.14 8.98 3.01
CA ARG A 121 -6.78 8.98 1.69
C ARG A 121 -6.15 9.92 0.65
N SER A 122 -5.80 11.15 1.04
CA SER A 122 -5.24 12.15 0.12
C SER A 122 -3.83 11.82 -0.38
N ALA A 123 -3.10 10.93 0.29
CA ALA A 123 -1.78 10.48 -0.12
C ALA A 123 -1.78 9.77 -1.49
N LEU A 124 -2.95 9.28 -1.92
CA LEU A 124 -3.13 8.68 -3.25
C LEU A 124 -2.77 9.63 -4.39
N PHE A 125 -2.89 10.95 -4.17
CA PHE A 125 -2.64 11.97 -5.20
C PHE A 125 -1.21 12.54 -5.17
N CYS A 126 -0.32 11.96 -4.37
CA CYS A 126 1.08 12.38 -4.37
C CYS A 126 1.75 12.12 -5.73
N PRO A 127 2.70 12.97 -6.16
CA PRO A 127 3.32 12.89 -7.48
C PRO A 127 4.38 11.79 -7.57
N LEU A 128 4.01 10.54 -7.21
CA LEU A 128 4.87 9.38 -7.36
C LEU A 128 5.15 9.12 -8.85
N SER A 129 6.40 9.15 -9.21
CA SER A 129 6.85 8.65 -10.51
C SER A 129 6.87 7.13 -10.50
N ASP A 130 6.51 6.52 -11.63
CA ASP A 130 6.60 5.08 -11.86
C ASP A 130 5.98 4.22 -10.73
N LEU A 131 4.71 4.49 -10.45
CA LEU A 131 3.95 3.80 -9.42
C LEU A 131 3.83 2.29 -9.72
N GLY A 132 4.35 1.46 -8.82
CA GLY A 132 4.46 0.01 -8.97
C GLY A 132 3.59 -0.81 -8.02
N LEU A 133 2.98 -0.15 -7.03
CA LEU A 133 2.13 -0.82 -6.03
C LEU A 133 1.27 0.21 -5.31
N ILE A 134 -0.01 -0.12 -5.15
CA ILE A 134 -0.91 0.62 -4.26
C ILE A 134 -1.41 -0.34 -3.18
N ILE A 135 -1.36 0.08 -1.93
CA ILE A 135 -1.89 -0.67 -0.78
C ILE A 135 -2.93 0.19 -0.08
N ILE A 136 -4.07 -0.40 0.25
CA ILE A 136 -5.09 0.19 1.13
C ILE A 136 -5.27 -0.75 2.31
N ASP A 137 -4.77 -0.36 3.47
CA ASP A 137 -4.98 -1.12 4.70
C ASP A 137 -6.33 -0.76 5.32
N GLU A 138 -6.96 -1.74 5.98
CA GLU A 138 -8.32 -1.63 6.54
C GLU A 138 -9.33 -1.07 5.51
N GLU A 139 -9.41 -1.71 4.32
CA GLU A 139 -10.15 -1.23 3.14
C GLU A 139 -11.64 -0.96 3.42
N HIS A 140 -12.20 -1.59 4.45
CA HIS A 140 -13.60 -1.44 4.88
C HIS A 140 -13.88 -0.08 5.55
N GLU A 141 -12.82 0.66 5.94
CA GLU A 141 -12.96 1.92 6.67
C GLU A 141 -13.69 2.99 5.86
N THR A 142 -14.71 3.59 6.47
CA THR A 142 -15.56 4.61 5.83
C THR A 142 -14.79 5.91 5.55
N SER A 143 -13.69 6.16 6.25
CA SER A 143 -12.82 7.33 6.05
C SER A 143 -12.21 7.41 4.65
N TYR A 144 -12.21 6.31 3.90
CA TYR A 144 -11.79 6.30 2.50
C TYR A 144 -12.83 6.88 1.53
N LYS A 145 -14.05 7.13 1.99
CA LYS A 145 -15.09 7.83 1.24
C LYS A 145 -15.06 9.32 1.56
N GLN A 146 -14.85 10.17 0.57
CA GLN A 146 -14.93 11.62 0.74
C GLN A 146 -16.37 12.09 0.64
N GLY A 147 -16.90 12.68 1.72
CA GLY A 147 -18.27 13.20 1.75
C GLY A 147 -18.43 14.58 1.16
N SER A 148 -17.38 15.42 1.14
CA SER A 148 -17.37 16.76 0.55
C SER A 148 -16.98 16.73 -0.93
N SER A 149 -17.34 17.79 -1.67
CA SER A 149 -16.97 17.91 -3.09
C SER A 149 -15.47 18.25 -3.24
N PRO A 150 -14.77 17.63 -4.21
CA PRO A 150 -15.22 16.54 -5.07
C PRO A 150 -15.37 15.22 -4.31
N ARG A 151 -16.52 14.55 -4.46
CA ARG A 151 -16.75 13.24 -3.80
C ARG A 151 -16.03 12.14 -4.54
N TYR A 152 -15.29 11.29 -3.82
CA TYR A 152 -14.67 10.11 -4.37
C TYR A 152 -14.50 9.02 -3.30
N TYR A 153 -14.31 7.80 -3.76
CA TYR A 153 -13.94 6.67 -2.91
C TYR A 153 -12.52 6.24 -3.27
N ALA A 154 -11.61 6.28 -2.30
CA ALA A 154 -10.18 6.02 -2.54
C ALA A 154 -9.92 4.67 -3.20
N ARG A 155 -10.67 3.62 -2.82
CA ARG A 155 -10.56 2.29 -3.44
C ARG A 155 -10.84 2.32 -4.94
N GLU A 156 -11.89 3.01 -5.37
CA GLU A 156 -12.24 3.09 -6.80
C GLU A 156 -11.21 3.88 -7.60
N VAL A 157 -10.72 4.99 -7.03
CA VAL A 157 -9.64 5.78 -7.64
C VAL A 157 -8.34 4.97 -7.70
N ALA A 158 -8.00 4.27 -6.62
CA ALA A 158 -6.81 3.41 -6.58
C ALA A 158 -6.89 2.26 -7.59
N ALA A 159 -8.06 1.65 -7.79
CA ALA A 159 -8.26 0.63 -8.81
C ALA A 159 -8.05 1.16 -10.23
N GLU A 160 -8.56 2.35 -10.53
CA GLU A 160 -8.31 2.99 -11.83
C GLU A 160 -6.83 3.38 -12.01
N MET A 161 -6.18 3.89 -10.95
CA MET A 161 -4.75 4.19 -10.99
C MET A 161 -3.93 2.90 -11.19
N ALA A 162 -4.23 1.83 -10.47
CA ALA A 162 -3.55 0.55 -10.61
C ALA A 162 -3.62 0.03 -12.07
N ARG A 163 -4.79 0.14 -12.69
CA ARG A 163 -4.98 -0.21 -14.09
C ARG A 163 -4.13 0.65 -15.04
N ARG A 164 -4.10 1.98 -14.83
CA ARG A 164 -3.33 2.92 -15.66
C ARG A 164 -1.83 2.74 -15.53
N TYR A 165 -1.35 2.56 -14.29
CA TYR A 165 0.06 2.35 -13.99
C TYR A 165 0.51 0.90 -14.17
N ARG A 166 -0.42 0.00 -14.53
CA ARG A 166 -0.15 -1.44 -14.67
C ARG A 166 0.55 -2.02 -13.45
N CYS A 167 -0.02 -1.77 -12.29
CA CYS A 167 0.51 -2.24 -11.01
C CYS A 167 -0.61 -2.85 -10.16
N PRO A 168 -0.29 -3.76 -9.22
CA PRO A 168 -1.30 -4.33 -8.36
C PRO A 168 -1.88 -3.30 -7.38
N LEU A 169 -3.17 -3.47 -7.06
CA LEU A 169 -3.82 -2.89 -5.91
C LEU A 169 -3.99 -3.96 -4.83
N VAL A 170 -3.41 -3.74 -3.67
CA VAL A 170 -3.57 -4.61 -2.50
C VAL A 170 -4.56 -3.99 -1.54
N LEU A 171 -5.60 -4.73 -1.20
CA LEU A 171 -6.58 -4.36 -0.19
C LEU A 171 -6.38 -5.25 1.02
N GLY A 172 -6.15 -4.69 2.20
CA GLY A 172 -6.00 -5.43 3.44
C GLY A 172 -7.16 -5.19 4.38
N SER A 173 -7.68 -6.22 4.99
CA SER A 173 -8.72 -6.10 6.00
C SER A 173 -8.82 -7.35 6.87
N ALA A 174 -9.23 -7.16 8.13
CA ALA A 174 -9.69 -8.23 9.00
C ALA A 174 -11.20 -8.52 8.82
N THR A 175 -11.92 -7.55 8.28
CA THR A 175 -13.37 -7.59 8.04
C THR A 175 -13.67 -7.00 6.67
N PRO A 176 -13.33 -7.71 5.57
CA PRO A 176 -13.48 -7.18 4.23
C PRO A 176 -14.90 -6.70 3.93
N SER A 177 -15.02 -5.62 3.16
CA SER A 177 -16.30 -5.09 2.73
C SER A 177 -17.06 -6.08 1.84
N ALA A 178 -18.40 -6.04 1.89
CA ALA A 178 -19.24 -6.91 1.07
C ALA A 178 -18.95 -6.72 -0.43
N GLU A 179 -18.65 -5.51 -0.85
CA GLU A 179 -18.30 -5.19 -2.24
C GLU A 179 -16.98 -5.85 -2.66
N ALA A 180 -15.93 -5.79 -1.80
CA ALA A 180 -14.66 -6.43 -2.11
C ALA A 180 -14.79 -7.95 -2.20
N LEU A 181 -15.54 -8.56 -1.28
CA LEU A 181 -15.82 -10.00 -1.28
C LEU A 181 -16.62 -10.43 -2.52
N ASP A 182 -17.63 -9.65 -2.92
CA ASP A 182 -18.43 -9.95 -4.12
C ASP A 182 -17.58 -9.88 -5.38
N ARG A 183 -16.72 -8.86 -5.52
CA ARG A 183 -15.80 -8.72 -6.66
C ARG A 183 -14.82 -9.89 -6.74
N CYS A 184 -14.26 -10.32 -5.61
CA CYS A 184 -13.39 -11.51 -5.54
C CYS A 184 -14.14 -12.79 -5.91
N ARG A 185 -15.42 -12.93 -5.50
CA ARG A 185 -16.26 -14.08 -5.86
C ARG A 185 -16.54 -14.13 -7.37
N ARG A 186 -16.75 -12.99 -8.01
CA ARG A 186 -16.90 -12.89 -9.47
C ARG A 186 -15.60 -13.14 -10.23
N GLY A 187 -14.45 -13.01 -9.55
CA GLY A 187 -13.11 -13.18 -10.13
C GLY A 187 -12.65 -12.05 -11.04
N THR A 188 -13.56 -11.30 -11.64
CA THR A 188 -13.24 -10.11 -12.47
C THR A 188 -14.22 -8.98 -12.22
N TYR A 189 -13.71 -7.76 -12.27
CA TYR A 189 -14.50 -6.54 -12.21
C TYR A 189 -13.81 -5.41 -12.99
N ASN A 190 -14.54 -4.73 -13.86
CA ASN A 190 -14.02 -3.67 -14.75
C ASN A 190 -12.77 -4.09 -15.55
N GLY A 191 -12.74 -5.35 -15.99
CA GLY A 191 -11.66 -5.87 -16.85
C GLY A 191 -10.36 -6.23 -16.12
N VAL A 192 -10.33 -6.21 -14.78
CA VAL A 192 -9.20 -6.66 -13.99
C VAL A 192 -9.58 -7.84 -13.10
N THR A 193 -8.60 -8.67 -12.76
CA THR A 193 -8.78 -9.82 -11.87
C THR A 193 -8.85 -9.36 -10.42
N TRP A 194 -9.77 -9.95 -9.65
CA TRP A 194 -9.89 -9.78 -8.21
C TRP A 194 -9.67 -11.13 -7.53
N THR A 195 -8.65 -11.21 -6.70
CA THR A 195 -8.29 -12.44 -5.99
C THR A 195 -8.31 -12.21 -4.48
N ARG A 196 -8.88 -13.13 -3.73
CA ARG A 196 -8.82 -13.15 -2.26
C ARG A 196 -7.77 -14.15 -1.80
N VAL A 197 -6.93 -13.72 -0.86
CA VAL A 197 -6.00 -14.57 -0.14
C VAL A 197 -6.31 -14.48 1.34
N GLU A 198 -6.61 -15.62 1.94
CA GLU A 198 -6.85 -15.72 3.37
C GLU A 198 -5.54 -15.91 4.11
N MET A 199 -5.35 -15.14 5.19
CA MET A 199 -4.23 -15.29 6.10
C MET A 199 -4.77 -15.78 7.45
N PRO A 200 -4.89 -17.10 7.65
CA PRO A 200 -5.23 -17.63 8.95
C PRO A 200 -4.15 -17.26 9.98
N GLU A 201 -4.50 -17.31 11.27
CA GLU A 201 -3.59 -17.02 12.38
C GLU A 201 -2.31 -17.88 12.34
#